data_146b7641bdcc16025c4e31ea61fc7f04
#
_entry.id   146b7641bdcc16025c4e31ea61fc7f04
#
_cell.length_a   1.000
_cell.length_b   1.000
_cell.length_c   1.000
_cell.angle_alpha   90.00
_cell.angle_beta   90.00
_cell.angle_gamma   90.00
#
_symmetry.space_group_name_H-M   'P 1'
#
loop_
_entity.id
_entity.type
_entity.pdbx_description
1 polymer ?
#
loop_
_entity_poly.entity_id
_entity_poly.type
_entity_poly.pdbx_seq_one_letter_code
_entity_poly.pdbx_strand_id
1 'polypeptide(L)'
;GSFVLGRYNAYTGVWGKFDGIMKNLTFENITINGLAYAEFPVKDVDGEPVDHSKEFSYFAGCIGYTGGNQWSMNSKFENVHVRHIQIKSSATPSQNLGGLVGWIGSGGGSAGNRVAALKNCSATDVHLTGYQAGGLVGQVLGDRGVSFDDCQTENVYIRYSSISSSSGFIGNIGDGGINISWSAAIEINNCNPAQNVYYINDRTGEPNTTYKPQSPFYGHKNSVDVVTITPEETTEP
;
A
#
# COMPACT_ATOMS: atom_id res chain seq x y z
N GLY A 1 8.60 16.58 -10.80
CA GLY A 1 7.54 16.71 -11.79
C GLY A 1 6.21 16.34 -11.17
N SER A 2 5.16 17.08 -11.50
CA SER A 2 3.79 16.76 -11.08
C SER A 2 3.13 15.95 -12.17
N PHE A 3 2.51 14.84 -11.80
CA PHE A 3 1.68 14.05 -12.74
C PHE A 3 0.22 14.27 -12.39
N VAL A 4 -0.57 14.66 -13.38
CA VAL A 4 -2.02 14.69 -13.30
C VAL A 4 -2.53 13.39 -13.89
N LEU A 5 -3.18 12.56 -13.07
CA LEU A 5 -3.72 11.29 -13.50
C LEU A 5 -5.24 11.38 -13.48
N GLY A 6 -5.81 11.35 -14.66
CA GLY A 6 -7.23 11.14 -14.85
C GLY A 6 -7.43 9.74 -15.41
N ARG A 7 -7.99 8.82 -14.68
CA ARG A 7 -8.86 7.70 -15.06
C ARG A 7 -8.84 6.53 -14.06
N TYR A 8 -9.90 5.77 -14.10
CA TYR A 8 -10.28 4.49 -13.51
C TYR A 8 -9.12 3.59 -13.10
N ASN A 9 -9.12 3.10 -11.85
CA ASN A 9 -8.11 2.19 -11.33
C ASN A 9 -6.67 2.68 -11.59
N ALA A 10 -6.38 3.88 -11.13
CA ALA A 10 -5.07 4.46 -11.33
C ALA A 10 -4.04 3.81 -10.41
N TYR A 11 -3.05 3.17 -11.02
CA TYR A 11 -1.85 2.73 -10.34
C TYR A 11 -0.76 3.76 -10.55
N THR A 12 -0.30 4.38 -9.49
CA THR A 12 0.65 5.48 -9.58
C THR A 12 1.86 5.23 -8.71
N GLY A 13 3.03 5.45 -9.28
CA GLY A 13 4.35 5.35 -8.69
C GLY A 13 5.37 5.81 -9.73
N VAL A 14 6.65 5.60 -9.48
CA VAL A 14 7.67 5.68 -10.54
C VAL A 14 7.32 4.69 -11.66
N TRP A 15 6.80 3.52 -11.28
CA TRP A 15 6.12 2.58 -12.18
C TRP A 15 4.66 2.44 -11.74
N GLY A 16 3.74 2.65 -12.66
CA GLY A 16 2.32 2.41 -12.40
C GLY A 16 2.05 0.94 -12.11
N LYS A 17 2.54 0.04 -12.97
CA LYS A 17 2.49 -1.42 -12.80
C LYS A 17 3.86 -2.03 -13.01
N PHE A 18 4.22 -2.99 -12.15
CA PHE A 18 5.48 -3.71 -12.26
C PHE A 18 5.30 -5.18 -11.90
N ASP A 19 5.72 -6.06 -12.80
CA ASP A 19 5.80 -7.50 -12.58
C ASP A 19 7.19 -7.97 -13.01
N GLY A 20 7.99 -8.43 -12.05
CA GLY A 20 9.37 -8.82 -12.35
C GLY A 20 10.30 -8.81 -11.13
N ILE A 21 11.57 -8.62 -11.39
CA ILE A 21 12.61 -8.62 -10.36
C ILE A 21 13.23 -7.22 -10.28
N MET A 22 13.19 -6.62 -9.10
CA MET A 22 13.81 -5.33 -8.80
C MET A 22 14.84 -5.52 -7.69
N LYS A 23 16.07 -5.05 -7.89
CA LYS A 23 17.15 -5.22 -6.92
C LYS A 23 18.05 -4.01 -6.79
N ASN A 24 18.50 -3.77 -5.55
CA ASN A 24 19.56 -2.80 -5.25
C ASN A 24 19.24 -1.39 -5.73
N LEU A 25 18.04 -0.90 -5.44
CA LEU A 25 17.57 0.42 -5.84
C LEU A 25 17.12 1.23 -4.64
N THR A 26 17.40 2.51 -4.69
CA THR A 26 16.87 3.48 -3.73
C THR A 26 16.14 4.58 -4.49
N PHE A 27 14.93 4.89 -4.04
CA PHE A 27 14.09 5.95 -4.57
C PHE A 27 13.94 7.02 -3.50
N GLU A 28 14.31 8.24 -3.85
CA GLU A 28 14.34 9.33 -2.88
C GLU A 28 13.63 10.58 -3.39
N ASN A 29 13.09 11.36 -2.46
CA ASN A 29 12.54 12.69 -2.74
C ASN A 29 11.39 12.67 -3.77
N ILE A 30 10.46 11.71 -3.61
CA ILE A 30 9.32 11.54 -4.50
C ILE A 30 8.11 12.22 -3.89
N THR A 31 7.49 13.12 -4.66
CA THR A 31 6.23 13.76 -4.31
C THR A 31 5.18 13.39 -5.35
N ILE A 32 4.07 12.82 -4.90
CA ILE A 32 2.91 12.46 -5.71
C ILE A 32 1.70 13.21 -5.18
N ASN A 33 1.07 14.01 -6.03
CA ASN A 33 -0.17 14.69 -5.74
C ASN A 33 -1.28 14.07 -6.60
N GLY A 34 -2.14 13.26 -5.98
CA GLY A 34 -3.37 12.78 -6.59
C GLY A 34 -4.45 13.83 -6.46
N LEU A 35 -5.02 14.25 -7.59
CA LEU A 35 -6.13 15.20 -7.62
C LEU A 35 -7.46 14.48 -7.42
N ALA A 36 -8.42 15.16 -6.80
CA ALA A 36 -9.79 14.68 -6.72
C ALA A 36 -10.41 14.66 -8.12
N TYR A 37 -11.17 13.63 -8.43
CA TYR A 37 -11.93 13.53 -9.69
C TYR A 37 -12.88 14.71 -9.92
N ALA A 38 -13.35 15.36 -8.85
CA ALA A 38 -14.20 16.55 -8.93
C ALA A 38 -13.55 17.72 -9.68
N GLU A 39 -12.23 17.78 -9.74
CA GLU A 39 -11.51 18.83 -10.46
C GLU A 39 -11.43 18.56 -11.97
N PHE A 40 -11.70 17.33 -12.39
CA PHE A 40 -11.72 16.93 -13.80
C PHE A 40 -12.95 16.04 -14.08
N PRO A 41 -14.12 16.64 -14.29
CA PRO A 41 -15.30 15.87 -14.62
C PRO A 41 -15.06 15.11 -15.94
N VAL A 42 -14.84 13.81 -15.82
CA VAL A 42 -14.74 12.93 -16.98
C VAL A 42 -16.16 12.62 -17.43
N LYS A 43 -16.43 12.83 -18.70
CA LYS A 43 -17.66 12.41 -19.34
C LYS A 43 -17.41 11.10 -20.10
N ASP A 44 -18.41 10.26 -20.14
CA ASP A 44 -18.37 9.06 -20.98
C ASP A 44 -18.50 9.42 -22.47
N VAL A 45 -18.57 8.41 -23.32
CA VAL A 45 -18.71 8.60 -24.78
C VAL A 45 -20.03 9.27 -25.19
N ASP A 46 -21.02 9.21 -24.31
CA ASP A 46 -22.34 9.80 -24.53
C ASP A 46 -22.46 11.22 -23.90
N GLY A 47 -21.40 11.68 -23.26
CA GLY A 47 -21.29 12.99 -22.63
C GLY A 47 -21.88 13.09 -21.23
N GLU A 48 -22.29 11.96 -20.64
CA GLU A 48 -22.81 11.90 -19.27
C GLU A 48 -21.68 11.89 -18.23
N PRO A 49 -21.92 12.43 -17.03
CA PRO A 49 -20.96 12.35 -15.94
C PRO A 49 -20.70 10.90 -15.54
N VAL A 50 -19.45 10.51 -15.49
CA VAL A 50 -19.08 9.15 -15.03
C VAL A 50 -19.16 9.08 -13.51
N ASP A 51 -19.84 8.05 -13.00
CA ASP A 51 -19.89 7.76 -11.55
C ASP A 51 -18.56 7.17 -11.09
N HIS A 52 -17.75 7.99 -10.44
CA HIS A 52 -16.44 7.60 -9.90
C HIS A 52 -16.50 7.04 -8.46
N SER A 53 -17.68 6.84 -7.89
CA SER A 53 -17.86 6.42 -6.51
C SER A 53 -17.33 4.99 -6.23
N LYS A 54 -17.10 4.21 -7.28
CA LYS A 54 -16.62 2.82 -7.21
C LYS A 54 -15.16 2.65 -7.66
N GLU A 55 -14.45 3.72 -7.88
CA GLU A 55 -13.09 3.65 -8.38
C GLU A 55 -12.07 3.56 -7.28
N PHE A 56 -11.06 2.74 -7.50
CA PHE A 56 -9.94 2.55 -6.60
C PHE A 56 -8.70 3.22 -7.16
N SER A 57 -7.94 3.88 -6.31
CA SER A 57 -6.66 4.47 -6.68
C SER A 57 -5.57 3.99 -5.74
N TYR A 58 -4.44 3.62 -6.32
CA TYR A 58 -3.30 3.09 -5.60
C TYR A 58 -2.08 3.93 -5.89
N PHE A 59 -1.49 4.49 -4.86
CA PHE A 59 -0.36 5.39 -4.97
C PHE A 59 0.81 4.88 -4.16
N ALA A 60 1.99 4.93 -4.72
CA ALA A 60 3.22 4.57 -4.01
C ALA A 60 4.42 5.38 -4.48
N GLY A 61 5.41 5.49 -3.64
CA GLY A 61 6.67 6.13 -3.99
C GLY A 61 7.40 5.41 -5.13
N CYS A 62 7.26 4.09 -5.24
CA CYS A 62 7.94 3.31 -6.26
C CYS A 62 6.95 2.65 -7.23
N ILE A 63 6.09 1.77 -6.75
CA ILE A 63 5.25 0.91 -7.59
C ILE A 63 3.79 1.03 -7.20
N GLY A 64 2.94 1.51 -8.10
CA GLY A 64 1.51 1.60 -7.87
C GLY A 64 0.85 0.24 -7.66
N TYR A 65 1.20 -0.74 -8.49
CA TYR A 65 0.66 -2.10 -8.46
C TYR A 65 1.70 -3.16 -8.81
N THR A 66 1.67 -4.27 -8.09
CA THR A 66 2.39 -5.51 -8.45
C THR A 66 1.57 -6.74 -8.12
N GLY A 67 1.89 -7.87 -8.73
CA GLY A 67 1.15 -9.11 -8.56
C GLY A 67 0.33 -9.43 -9.81
N GLY A 68 0.96 -9.98 -10.77
CA GLY A 68 0.45 -10.14 -12.12
C GLY A 68 -0.77 -11.02 -12.32
N ASN A 69 -1.22 -11.07 -13.54
CA ASN A 69 -2.26 -11.94 -14.05
C ASN A 69 -1.95 -13.43 -13.77
N GLN A 70 -2.95 -14.29 -13.95
CA GLN A 70 -2.93 -15.75 -13.73
C GLN A 70 -1.66 -16.50 -14.18
N TRP A 71 -0.84 -15.90 -15.02
CA TRP A 71 0.31 -16.51 -15.68
C TRP A 71 1.65 -15.85 -15.34
N SER A 72 1.66 -14.76 -14.58
CA SER A 72 2.88 -14.00 -14.38
C SER A 72 3.71 -14.48 -13.20
N MET A 73 5.00 -14.25 -13.36
CA MET A 73 6.02 -14.57 -12.39
C MET A 73 5.80 -13.80 -11.09
N ASN A 74 6.17 -14.42 -9.99
CA ASN A 74 6.21 -13.77 -8.69
C ASN A 74 7.13 -12.55 -8.76
N SER A 75 6.60 -11.38 -8.44
CA SER A 75 7.42 -10.19 -8.33
C SER A 75 8.37 -10.30 -7.14
N LYS A 76 9.62 -9.94 -7.34
CA LYS A 76 10.65 -10.00 -6.31
C LYS A 76 11.33 -8.65 -6.15
N PHE A 77 11.35 -8.18 -4.91
CA PHE A 77 12.01 -6.94 -4.54
C PHE A 77 13.11 -7.30 -3.52
N GLU A 78 14.35 -6.97 -3.82
CA GLU A 78 15.49 -7.27 -2.97
C GLU A 78 16.39 -6.05 -2.84
N ASN A 79 16.64 -5.58 -1.62
CA ASN A 79 17.36 -4.33 -1.36
C ASN A 79 16.72 -3.14 -2.10
N VAL A 80 15.42 -2.97 -1.98
CA VAL A 80 14.70 -1.83 -2.58
C VAL A 80 14.23 -0.91 -1.47
N HIS A 81 14.67 0.33 -1.52
CA HIS A 81 14.46 1.30 -0.46
C HIS A 81 13.76 2.55 -0.99
N VAL A 82 12.84 3.10 -0.21
CA VAL A 82 12.24 4.40 -0.47
C VAL A 82 12.48 5.35 0.70
N ARG A 83 12.80 6.61 0.39
CA ARG A 83 13.10 7.63 1.41
C ARG A 83 12.51 8.99 1.02
N HIS A 84 12.05 9.74 2.02
CA HIS A 84 11.50 11.09 1.81
C HIS A 84 10.37 11.09 0.78
N ILE A 85 9.38 10.24 1.01
CA ILE A 85 8.23 10.05 0.13
C ILE A 85 7.07 10.89 0.65
N GLN A 86 6.47 11.68 -0.23
CA GLN A 86 5.27 12.43 0.07
C GLN A 86 4.18 12.09 -0.93
N ILE A 87 3.09 11.50 -0.44
CA ILE A 87 1.93 11.15 -1.25
C ILE A 87 0.70 11.82 -0.67
N LYS A 88 0.05 12.65 -1.45
CA LYS A 88 -1.22 13.27 -1.10
C LYS A 88 -2.28 12.84 -2.10
N SER A 89 -3.37 12.26 -1.60
CA SER A 89 -4.52 11.97 -2.40
C SER A 89 -5.75 12.62 -1.80
N SER A 90 -6.49 13.35 -2.61
CA SER A 90 -7.73 14.02 -2.24
C SER A 90 -8.97 13.28 -2.70
N ALA A 91 -8.80 12.19 -3.47
CA ALA A 91 -9.93 11.40 -3.96
C ALA A 91 -10.56 10.58 -2.81
N THR A 92 -11.85 10.38 -2.85
CA THR A 92 -12.64 9.58 -1.90
C THR A 92 -13.06 8.27 -2.54
N PRO A 93 -13.48 7.29 -1.80
CA PRO A 93 -13.12 6.73 -0.50
C PRO A 93 -12.21 5.49 -0.56
N SER A 94 -11.73 5.11 -1.74
CA SER A 94 -11.05 3.82 -1.96
C SER A 94 -9.61 4.02 -2.41
N GLN A 95 -8.79 4.57 -1.53
CA GLN A 95 -7.40 4.82 -1.83
C GLN A 95 -6.49 4.01 -0.93
N ASN A 96 -5.53 3.37 -1.55
CA ASN A 96 -4.48 2.68 -0.83
C ASN A 96 -3.14 3.33 -1.15
N LEU A 97 -2.50 3.84 -0.12
CA LEU A 97 -1.24 4.55 -0.21
C LEU A 97 -0.14 3.69 0.40
N GLY A 98 0.95 3.48 -0.32
CA GLY A 98 2.12 2.76 0.17
C GLY A 98 3.42 3.55 -0.05
N GLY A 99 4.35 3.47 0.89
CA GLY A 99 5.66 4.08 0.66
C GLY A 99 6.37 3.42 -0.53
N LEU A 100 6.48 2.11 -0.55
CA LEU A 100 7.12 1.35 -1.61
C LEU A 100 6.11 0.83 -2.65
N VAL A 101 5.05 0.17 -2.23
CA VAL A 101 4.05 -0.44 -3.11
C VAL A 101 2.64 0.00 -2.71
N GLY A 102 1.85 0.49 -3.66
CA GLY A 102 0.45 0.89 -3.42
C GLY A 102 -0.44 -0.32 -3.21
N TRP A 103 -0.37 -1.31 -4.11
CA TRP A 103 -1.17 -2.51 -4.05
C TRP A 103 -0.40 -3.75 -4.54
N ILE A 104 -0.44 -4.80 -3.73
CA ILE A 104 0.00 -6.14 -4.08
C ILE A 104 -1.25 -7.00 -4.22
N GLY A 105 -1.52 -7.48 -5.42
CA GLY A 105 -2.72 -8.27 -5.66
C GLY A 105 -2.58 -9.23 -6.82
N SER A 106 -3.48 -10.21 -6.88
CA SER A 106 -3.64 -11.06 -8.05
C SER A 106 -5.11 -11.23 -8.38
N GLY A 107 -5.44 -11.12 -9.63
CA GLY A 107 -6.77 -11.41 -10.15
C GLY A 107 -6.91 -12.89 -10.51
N GLY A 108 -7.00 -13.77 -9.53
CA GLY A 108 -7.29 -15.20 -9.72
C GLY A 108 -6.14 -16.01 -10.35
N GLY A 109 -5.79 -17.12 -9.75
CA GLY A 109 -4.82 -18.09 -10.24
C GLY A 109 -4.72 -19.26 -9.29
N SER A 110 -4.06 -20.35 -9.71
CA SER A 110 -3.94 -21.55 -8.91
C SER A 110 -3.33 -21.26 -7.54
N ALA A 111 -4.01 -21.70 -6.49
CA ALA A 111 -3.51 -21.59 -5.12
C ALA A 111 -2.09 -22.18 -5.01
N GLY A 112 -1.21 -21.52 -4.26
CA GLY A 112 0.09 -22.04 -3.89
C GLY A 112 1.32 -21.26 -4.36
N ASN A 113 1.21 -20.34 -5.30
CA ASN A 113 2.34 -19.51 -5.71
C ASN A 113 2.25 -18.12 -5.06
N ARG A 114 3.36 -17.62 -4.52
CA ARG A 114 3.43 -16.24 -4.01
C ARG A 114 3.33 -15.24 -5.16
N VAL A 115 2.58 -14.16 -4.96
CA VAL A 115 2.48 -13.08 -5.95
C VAL A 115 3.60 -12.08 -5.83
N ALA A 116 4.14 -11.91 -4.62
CA ALA A 116 5.26 -11.02 -4.37
C ALA A 116 6.12 -11.53 -3.21
N ALA A 117 7.40 -11.21 -3.26
CA ALA A 117 8.34 -11.38 -2.17
C ALA A 117 9.18 -10.11 -2.03
N LEU A 118 9.19 -9.53 -0.83
CA LEU A 118 9.99 -8.37 -0.48
C LEU A 118 11.07 -8.83 0.51
N LYS A 119 12.33 -8.65 0.16
CA LYS A 119 13.46 -9.00 1.02
C LYS A 119 14.38 -7.80 1.22
N ASN A 120 14.70 -7.51 2.48
CA ASN A 120 15.55 -6.37 2.85
C ASN A 120 15.09 -5.06 2.20
N CYS A 121 13.77 -4.82 2.23
CA CYS A 121 13.18 -3.60 1.69
C CYS A 121 12.83 -2.63 2.80
N SER A 122 12.89 -1.34 2.52
CA SER A 122 12.54 -0.35 3.55
C SER A 122 11.80 0.87 3.01
N ALA A 123 11.08 1.51 3.94
CA ALA A 123 10.43 2.80 3.70
C ALA A 123 10.72 3.72 4.90
N THR A 124 11.41 4.83 4.65
CA THR A 124 11.85 5.78 5.68
C THR A 124 11.38 7.19 5.34
N ASP A 125 10.89 7.90 6.35
CA ASP A 125 10.36 9.26 6.23
C ASP A 125 9.26 9.36 5.14
N VAL A 126 8.16 8.66 5.42
CA VAL A 126 7.04 8.52 4.49
C VAL A 126 5.82 9.29 4.99
N HIS A 127 5.37 10.23 4.19
CA HIS A 127 4.22 11.10 4.47
C HIS A 127 3.05 10.73 3.55
N LEU A 128 2.01 10.14 4.10
CA LEU A 128 0.85 9.66 3.37
C LEU A 128 -0.41 10.42 3.80
N THR A 129 -1.05 11.11 2.87
CA THR A 129 -2.33 11.79 3.11
C THR A 129 -3.42 11.09 2.31
N GLY A 130 -4.27 10.31 2.99
CA GLY A 130 -5.33 9.52 2.38
C GLY A 130 -6.00 8.54 3.33
N TYR A 131 -7.03 7.83 2.82
CA TYR A 131 -7.96 7.04 3.63
C TYR A 131 -7.34 5.76 4.21
N GLN A 132 -6.60 4.99 3.41
CA GLN A 132 -5.93 3.76 3.81
C GLN A 132 -4.46 3.86 3.46
N ALA A 133 -3.59 3.63 4.42
CA ALA A 133 -2.18 3.88 4.23
C ALA A 133 -1.30 2.87 4.97
N GLY A 134 -0.26 2.41 4.29
CA GLY A 134 0.80 1.59 4.88
C GLY A 134 2.17 2.17 4.59
N GLY A 135 3.03 2.26 5.58
CA GLY A 135 4.37 2.84 5.42
C GLY A 135 5.17 2.13 4.32
N LEU A 136 5.07 0.81 4.23
CA LEU A 136 5.71 0.02 3.17
C LEU A 136 4.72 -0.31 2.04
N VAL A 137 3.57 -0.89 2.36
CA VAL A 137 2.57 -1.36 1.39
C VAL A 137 1.18 -0.85 1.74
N GLY A 138 0.49 -0.25 0.80
CA GLY A 138 -0.87 0.27 1.01
C GLY A 138 -1.89 -0.85 1.22
N GLN A 139 -1.94 -1.81 0.33
CA GLN A 139 -2.84 -2.95 0.41
C GLN A 139 -2.22 -4.23 -0.11
N VAL A 140 -2.56 -5.34 0.54
CA VAL A 140 -2.31 -6.69 0.03
C VAL A 140 -3.65 -7.38 -0.18
N LEU A 141 -3.90 -7.82 -1.41
CA LEU A 141 -5.13 -8.51 -1.79
C LEU A 141 -4.82 -9.68 -2.71
N GLY A 142 -5.54 -10.77 -2.55
CA GLY A 142 -5.51 -11.90 -3.45
C GLY A 142 -5.50 -13.25 -2.74
N ASP A 143 -5.61 -14.31 -3.54
CA ASP A 143 -5.62 -15.70 -3.11
C ASP A 143 -4.20 -16.31 -3.00
N ARG A 144 -3.18 -15.50 -3.23
CA ARG A 144 -1.78 -15.92 -3.22
C ARG A 144 -0.99 -15.20 -2.15
N GLY A 145 0.00 -15.92 -1.61
CA GLY A 145 0.82 -15.41 -0.52
C GLY A 145 1.76 -14.28 -0.91
N VAL A 146 2.08 -13.47 0.07
CA VAL A 146 3.15 -12.46 0.01
C VAL A 146 4.11 -12.73 1.14
N SER A 147 5.42 -12.66 0.90
CA SER A 147 6.41 -12.68 1.96
C SER A 147 7.12 -11.35 2.11
N PHE A 148 7.36 -11.01 3.36
CA PHE A 148 8.21 -9.90 3.79
C PHE A 148 9.32 -10.50 4.65
N ASP A 149 10.55 -10.39 4.20
CA ASP A 149 11.72 -10.92 4.90
C ASP A 149 12.70 -9.76 5.13
N ASP A 150 13.13 -9.55 6.37
CA ASP A 150 14.09 -8.50 6.77
C ASP A 150 13.65 -7.08 6.35
N CYS A 151 12.35 -6.81 6.27
CA CYS A 151 11.83 -5.52 5.85
C CYS A 151 11.61 -4.58 7.04
N GLN A 152 11.75 -3.28 6.78
CA GLN A 152 11.59 -2.29 7.85
C GLN A 152 10.93 -1.00 7.38
N THR A 153 10.30 -0.33 8.34
CA THR A 153 9.78 1.01 8.12
C THR A 153 10.20 1.95 9.27
N GLU A 154 10.35 3.23 8.98
CA GLU A 154 10.76 4.22 9.96
C GLU A 154 10.15 5.58 9.64
N ASN A 155 9.73 6.32 10.67
CA ASN A 155 9.18 7.69 10.54
C ASN A 155 8.03 7.76 9.52
N VAL A 156 6.90 7.14 9.85
CA VAL A 156 5.72 7.11 8.99
C VAL A 156 4.67 8.09 9.49
N TYR A 157 4.25 9.00 8.64
CA TYR A 157 3.25 10.02 8.92
C TYR A 157 2.00 9.74 8.09
N ILE A 158 0.90 9.40 8.74
CA ILE A 158 -0.39 9.12 8.10
C ILE A 158 -1.38 10.20 8.46
N ARG A 159 -1.85 10.91 7.45
CA ARG A 159 -2.67 12.10 7.61
C ARG A 159 -4.01 11.93 6.89
N TYR A 160 -5.11 11.95 7.64
CA TYR A 160 -6.47 11.95 7.09
C TYR A 160 -7.52 12.33 8.16
N SER A 161 -8.68 12.82 7.69
CA SER A 161 -9.78 13.21 8.59
C SER A 161 -10.49 12.01 9.23
N SER A 162 -10.49 10.86 8.57
CA SER A 162 -11.10 9.61 9.04
C SER A 162 -10.19 8.45 8.69
N ILE A 163 -9.12 8.27 9.47
CA ILE A 163 -8.14 7.20 9.25
C ILE A 163 -8.83 5.84 9.44
N SER A 164 -8.64 4.97 8.47
CA SER A 164 -9.11 3.59 8.50
C SER A 164 -8.04 2.69 7.90
N SER A 165 -7.94 1.45 8.37
CA SER A 165 -7.08 0.42 7.78
C SER A 165 -5.65 0.93 7.45
N SER A 166 -4.99 1.54 8.43
CA SER A 166 -3.66 2.14 8.25
C SER A 166 -2.67 1.65 9.29
N SER A 167 -1.41 1.45 8.90
CA SER A 167 -0.31 1.17 9.83
C SER A 167 1.03 1.66 9.29
N GLY A 168 2.05 1.58 10.14
CA GLY A 168 3.41 1.87 9.72
C GLY A 168 3.99 0.90 8.68
N PHE A 169 3.37 -0.26 8.43
CA PHE A 169 3.93 -1.29 7.55
C PHE A 169 2.94 -1.62 6.41
N ILE A 170 1.84 -2.35 6.65
CA ILE A 170 0.81 -2.66 5.65
C ILE A 170 -0.49 -1.94 6.06
N GLY A 171 -1.07 -1.15 5.18
CA GLY A 171 -2.33 -0.47 5.47
C GLY A 171 -3.48 -1.45 5.66
N ASN A 172 -3.80 -2.19 4.61
CA ASN A 172 -4.92 -3.12 4.59
C ASN A 172 -4.52 -4.49 4.03
N ILE A 173 -5.04 -5.54 4.64
CA ILE A 173 -4.96 -6.92 4.14
C ILE A 173 -6.38 -7.37 3.82
N GLY A 174 -6.58 -7.80 2.56
CA GLY A 174 -7.88 -8.14 2.04
C GLY A 174 -8.61 -6.96 1.40
N ASP A 175 -9.89 -7.09 1.20
CA ASP A 175 -10.72 -6.19 0.39
C ASP A 175 -11.28 -4.96 1.13
N GLY A 176 -10.86 -4.72 2.36
CA GLY A 176 -11.34 -3.57 3.12
C GLY A 176 -12.82 -3.64 3.54
N GLY A 177 -13.42 -4.83 3.49
CA GLY A 177 -14.82 -5.06 3.88
C GLY A 177 -15.76 -5.36 2.72
N ILE A 178 -15.26 -5.48 1.50
CA ILE A 178 -16.01 -6.05 0.39
C ILE A 178 -15.93 -7.58 0.51
N ASN A 179 -17.05 -8.27 0.49
CA ASN A 179 -17.11 -9.73 0.57
C ASN A 179 -16.51 -10.40 -0.68
N ILE A 180 -15.20 -10.47 -0.76
CA ILE A 180 -14.53 -11.30 -1.75
C ILE A 180 -14.16 -12.62 -1.06
N SER A 181 -14.36 -13.73 -1.71
CA SER A 181 -14.08 -15.08 -1.20
C SER A 181 -12.59 -15.45 -1.22
N TRP A 182 -11.71 -14.48 -1.42
CA TRP A 182 -10.26 -14.72 -1.53
C TRP A 182 -9.57 -14.42 -0.21
N SER A 183 -8.65 -15.29 0.17
CA SER A 183 -7.83 -15.13 1.37
C SER A 183 -6.39 -14.87 0.99
N ALA A 184 -5.77 -13.86 1.60
CA ALA A 184 -4.34 -13.63 1.50
C ALA A 184 -3.59 -14.47 2.54
N ALA A 185 -2.47 -15.06 2.14
CA ALA A 185 -1.49 -15.66 3.05
C ALA A 185 -0.26 -14.76 3.10
N ILE A 186 -0.01 -14.17 4.26
CA ILE A 186 1.07 -13.21 4.47
C ILE A 186 2.09 -13.82 5.43
N GLU A 187 3.35 -13.83 5.04
CA GLU A 187 4.47 -14.19 5.91
C GLU A 187 5.32 -12.95 6.18
N ILE A 188 5.54 -12.66 7.44
CA ILE A 188 6.35 -11.51 7.91
C ILE A 188 7.46 -12.06 8.80
N ASN A 189 8.68 -12.10 8.28
CA ASN A 189 9.83 -12.72 8.93
C ASN A 189 10.90 -11.67 9.21
N ASN A 190 11.40 -11.59 10.44
CA ASN A 190 12.45 -10.67 10.86
C ASN A 190 12.20 -9.20 10.47
N CYS A 191 10.94 -8.81 10.38
CA CYS A 191 10.59 -7.47 9.94
C CYS A 191 10.45 -6.51 11.12
N ASN A 192 10.81 -5.26 10.89
CA ASN A 192 10.75 -4.22 11.90
C ASN A 192 9.75 -3.14 11.48
N PRO A 193 8.52 -3.17 12.03
CA PRO A 193 7.53 -2.14 11.76
C PRO A 193 7.94 -0.84 12.44
N ALA A 194 7.56 0.29 11.86
CA ALA A 194 7.90 1.59 12.39
C ALA A 194 7.44 1.74 13.84
N GLN A 195 8.36 2.09 14.71
CA GLN A 195 8.06 2.50 16.07
C GLN A 195 7.50 3.92 16.12
N ASN A 196 7.91 4.77 15.18
CA ASN A 196 7.50 6.16 15.03
C ASN A 196 6.44 6.26 13.93
N VAL A 197 5.18 5.93 14.27
CA VAL A 197 4.03 6.13 13.39
C VAL A 197 3.17 7.26 13.95
N TYR A 198 2.97 8.29 13.15
CA TYR A 198 2.20 9.46 13.52
C TYR A 198 0.88 9.48 12.74
N TYR A 199 -0.22 9.29 13.46
CA TYR A 199 -1.57 9.44 12.90
C TYR A 199 -2.05 10.86 13.16
N ILE A 200 -2.36 11.60 12.11
CA ILE A 200 -2.68 13.02 12.18
C ILE A 200 -4.05 13.27 11.53
N ASN A 201 -4.90 14.03 12.22
CA ASN A 201 -6.14 14.50 11.64
C ASN A 201 -5.83 15.61 10.62
N ASP A 202 -6.16 15.39 9.35
CA ASP A 202 -5.82 16.30 8.27
C ASP A 202 -6.55 17.66 8.36
N ARG A 203 -7.72 17.71 9.00
CA ARG A 203 -8.50 18.95 9.15
C ARG A 203 -7.98 19.84 10.28
N THR A 204 -7.52 19.24 11.36
CA THR A 204 -7.08 20.00 12.55
C THR A 204 -5.56 20.09 12.65
N GLY A 205 -4.82 19.21 11.95
CA GLY A 205 -3.37 19.08 12.10
C GLY A 205 -2.94 18.38 13.40
N GLU A 206 -3.89 18.05 14.27
CA GLU A 206 -3.63 17.45 15.58
C GLU A 206 -3.44 15.93 15.50
N PRO A 207 -2.74 15.33 16.47
CA PRO A 207 -2.62 13.88 16.57
C PRO A 207 -3.97 13.20 16.66
N ASN A 208 -4.19 12.16 15.86
CA ASN A 208 -5.37 11.30 16.00
C ASN A 208 -5.12 10.23 17.07
N THR A 209 -5.54 10.52 18.29
CA THR A 209 -5.34 9.63 19.45
C THR A 209 -6.37 8.50 19.53
N THR A 210 -7.43 8.54 18.74
CA THR A 210 -8.50 7.54 18.75
C THR A 210 -8.26 6.38 17.81
N TYR A 211 -7.49 6.59 16.75
CA TYR A 211 -7.16 5.53 15.80
C TYR A 211 -6.08 4.58 16.35
N LYS A 212 -6.34 3.28 16.21
CA LYS A 212 -5.37 2.22 16.54
C LYS A 212 -5.40 1.17 15.45
N PRO A 213 -4.26 0.80 14.87
CA PRO A 213 -4.18 -0.32 13.95
C PRO A 213 -4.46 -1.64 14.68
N GLN A 214 -4.91 -2.66 13.97
CA GLN A 214 -5.11 -4.00 14.54
C GLN A 214 -3.78 -4.66 14.97
N SER A 215 -2.67 -4.28 14.32
CA SER A 215 -1.32 -4.76 14.60
C SER A 215 -0.30 -3.68 14.27
N PRO A 216 0.90 -3.71 14.85
CA PRO A 216 2.00 -2.88 14.37
C PRO A 216 2.32 -3.09 12.88
N PHE A 217 2.06 -4.30 12.38
CA PHE A 217 2.34 -4.67 10.98
C PHE A 217 1.18 -4.37 10.01
N TYR A 218 -0.06 -4.26 10.47
CA TYR A 218 -1.19 -3.97 9.58
C TYR A 218 -2.30 -3.18 10.25
N GLY A 219 -2.91 -2.31 9.49
CA GLY A 219 -4.02 -1.50 9.97
C GLY A 219 -5.31 -2.29 10.10
N HIS A 220 -5.62 -3.09 9.10
CA HIS A 220 -6.80 -3.97 9.08
C HIS A 220 -6.48 -5.29 8.37
N LYS A 221 -7.17 -6.35 8.80
CA LYS A 221 -7.12 -7.69 8.22
C LYS A 221 -8.51 -8.33 8.25
N ASN A 222 -8.94 -8.91 7.15
CA ASN A 222 -10.15 -9.72 7.12
C ASN A 222 -9.99 -11.01 7.94
N SER A 223 -11.08 -11.56 8.39
CA SER A 223 -11.10 -12.80 9.21
C SER A 223 -10.56 -14.02 8.48
N VAL A 224 -10.69 -14.05 7.14
CA VAL A 224 -10.24 -15.15 6.29
C VAL A 224 -8.75 -15.11 5.94
N ASP A 225 -8.11 -13.95 6.10
CA ASP A 225 -6.71 -13.79 5.77
C ASP A 225 -5.80 -14.37 6.87
N VAL A 226 -4.75 -15.06 6.45
CA VAL A 226 -3.76 -15.68 7.35
C VAL A 226 -2.49 -14.85 7.36
N VAL A 227 -2.10 -14.36 8.53
CA VAL A 227 -0.85 -13.64 8.72
C VAL A 227 0.01 -14.41 9.72
N THR A 228 1.20 -14.81 9.29
CA THR A 228 2.22 -15.43 10.12
C THR A 228 3.35 -14.44 10.36
N ILE A 229 3.64 -14.15 11.62
CA ILE A 229 4.71 -13.23 12.03
C ILE A 229 5.77 -14.03 12.77
N THR A 230 6.98 -14.04 12.22
CA THR A 230 8.15 -14.65 12.84
C THR A 230 9.10 -13.51 13.27
N PRO A 231 9.28 -13.28 14.58
CA PRO A 231 10.20 -12.26 15.06
C PRO A 231 11.66 -12.62 14.76
N GLU A 232 12.52 -11.62 14.82
CA GLU A 232 13.98 -11.84 14.78
C GLU A 232 14.40 -12.77 15.92
N GLU A 233 15.21 -13.78 15.62
CA GLU A 233 15.80 -14.60 16.68
C GLU A 233 16.75 -13.73 17.50
N THR A 234 16.36 -13.43 18.73
CA THR A 234 17.28 -12.80 19.68
C THR A 234 18.35 -13.83 20.01
N THR A 235 19.48 -13.76 19.33
CA THR A 235 20.69 -14.44 19.81
C THR A 235 21.09 -13.71 21.09
N GLU A 236 20.72 -14.29 22.24
CA GLU A 236 21.30 -13.84 23.51
C GLU A 236 22.85 -13.96 23.42
N PRO A 237 23.55 -12.92 23.87
CA PRO A 237 25.02 -12.92 23.85
C PRO A 237 25.63 -13.93 24.81
#